data_d4f8dbd4568e7c4432848f4f61603f33
#
_entry.id   d4f8dbd4568e7c4432848f4f61603f33
#
_cell.length_a   1.000
_cell.length_b   1.000
_cell.length_c   1.000
_cell.angle_alpha   90.00
_cell.angle_beta   90.00
_cell.angle_gamma   90.00
#
_symmetry.space_group_name_H-M   'P 1'
#
loop_
_entity.id
_entity.type
_entity.pdbx_description
1 polymer ?
#
loop_
_entity_poly.entity_id
_entity_poly.type
_entity_poly.pdbx_seq_one_letter_code
_entity_poly.pdbx_strand_id
1 'polypeptide(L)'
;GRNTEYLSEDPMLTNVLGTELIKGTNEFGIINGPKHIGFNDQEYDRSGICVYMNEQKFRETDLRGFQGAVEEGGALGLMVAFNRIGAINASHHVGMLKNLVRGEWGFKGLISTDMMNNKYYFNPEGCIMATVTQMADFAGDNSTLGGAGGTDATWTYLSVDNVKNDAELVDAARECMKYQLYAFANSAVLNITTTPVVPGWEKALRGVIGTTIVLSAGFATLWAVSVVLGKKKEEE
;
A
#
# COMPACT_ATOMS: atom_id res chain seq x y z
N GLY A 1 2.87 4.33 -21.37
CA GLY A 1 2.45 2.96 -21.12
C GLY A 1 1.55 2.75 -19.91
N ARG A 2 1.11 3.80 -19.22
CA ARG A 2 0.32 3.72 -17.97
C ARG A 2 -1.03 4.44 -18.07
N ASN A 3 -1.56 4.63 -19.25
CA ASN A 3 -2.81 5.32 -19.50
C ASN A 3 -4.05 4.70 -18.84
N THR A 4 -3.95 3.46 -18.38
CA THR A 4 -5.02 2.77 -17.62
C THR A 4 -5.06 3.16 -16.14
N GLU A 5 -4.04 3.82 -15.63
CA GLU A 5 -3.89 4.16 -14.21
C GLU A 5 -3.94 5.66 -13.93
N TYR A 6 -3.62 6.50 -14.93
CA TYR A 6 -3.59 7.95 -14.79
C TYR A 6 -4.83 8.60 -15.41
N LEU A 7 -5.21 9.74 -14.85
CA LEU A 7 -6.43 10.44 -15.23
C LEU A 7 -6.30 11.15 -16.61
N SER A 8 -5.12 11.64 -16.94
CA SER A 8 -4.82 12.32 -18.19
C SER A 8 -3.31 12.45 -18.43
N GLU A 9 -2.91 12.67 -19.66
CA GLU A 9 -1.56 13.13 -20.02
C GLU A 9 -1.38 14.65 -19.82
N ASP A 10 -2.49 15.39 -19.74
CA ASP A 10 -2.47 16.81 -19.41
C ASP A 10 -2.29 17.00 -17.90
N PRO A 11 -1.21 17.68 -17.46
CA PRO A 11 -0.91 17.86 -16.05
C PRO A 11 -1.93 18.70 -15.30
N MET A 12 -2.55 19.68 -15.96
CA MET A 12 -3.58 20.53 -15.36
C MET A 12 -4.90 19.77 -15.20
N LEU A 13 -5.29 19.00 -16.21
CA LEU A 13 -6.49 18.17 -16.13
C LEU A 13 -6.34 17.11 -15.04
N THR A 14 -5.18 16.44 -14.97
CA THR A 14 -4.87 15.49 -13.90
C THR A 14 -4.89 16.15 -12.52
N ASN A 15 -4.34 17.35 -12.40
CA ASN A 15 -4.37 18.13 -11.15
C ASN A 15 -5.81 18.37 -10.68
N VAL A 16 -6.68 18.89 -11.55
CA VAL A 16 -8.07 19.21 -11.20
C VAL A 16 -8.87 17.96 -10.86
N LEU A 17 -8.82 16.94 -11.71
CA LEU A 17 -9.55 15.68 -11.49
C LEU A 17 -9.05 14.95 -10.24
N GLY A 18 -7.74 14.91 -10.04
CA GLY A 18 -7.12 14.30 -8.86
C GLY A 18 -7.53 15.03 -7.59
N THR A 19 -7.55 16.34 -7.59
CA THR A 19 -8.00 17.17 -6.46
C THR A 19 -9.43 16.82 -6.05
N GLU A 20 -10.37 16.79 -6.99
CA GLU A 20 -11.77 16.49 -6.69
C GLU A 20 -11.99 15.03 -6.25
N LEU A 21 -11.25 14.10 -6.84
CA LEU A 21 -11.29 12.70 -6.40
C LEU A 21 -10.83 12.55 -4.94
N ILE A 22 -9.76 13.25 -4.56
CA ILE A 22 -9.24 13.23 -3.18
C ILE A 22 -10.24 13.88 -2.22
N LYS A 23 -10.81 15.03 -2.56
CA LYS A 23 -11.86 15.66 -1.74
C LYS A 23 -13.02 14.70 -1.48
N GLY A 24 -13.54 14.05 -2.54
CA GLY A 24 -14.65 13.10 -2.41
C GLY A 24 -14.31 11.89 -1.54
N THR A 25 -13.10 11.35 -1.62
CA THR A 25 -12.69 10.23 -0.75
C THR A 25 -12.46 10.65 0.70
N ASN A 26 -11.99 11.88 0.94
CA ASN A 26 -11.81 12.42 2.29
C ASN A 26 -13.14 12.57 3.06
N GLU A 27 -14.26 12.82 2.38
CA GLU A 27 -15.59 12.88 3.03
C GLU A 27 -15.94 11.59 3.75
N PHE A 28 -15.39 10.45 3.30
CA PHE A 28 -15.56 9.14 3.93
C PHE A 28 -14.44 8.78 4.90
N GLY A 29 -13.49 9.67 5.14
CA GLY A 29 -12.34 9.43 6.01
C GLY A 29 -11.36 8.39 5.46
N ILE A 30 -11.30 8.20 4.15
CA ILE A 30 -10.42 7.24 3.49
C ILE A 30 -9.02 7.84 3.40
N ILE A 31 -8.00 7.07 3.82
CA ILE A 31 -6.61 7.38 3.49
C ILE A 31 -6.38 7.01 2.03
N ASN A 32 -6.45 8.00 1.16
CA ASN A 32 -6.16 7.86 -0.26
C ASN A 32 -4.66 7.89 -0.50
N GLY A 33 -4.21 7.33 -1.61
CA GLY A 33 -2.80 7.28 -1.98
C GLY A 33 -2.59 7.54 -3.47
N PRO A 34 -2.66 8.80 -3.93
CA PRO A 34 -2.28 9.13 -5.29
C PRO A 34 -0.92 8.54 -5.65
N LYS A 35 -0.81 7.95 -6.84
CA LYS A 35 0.35 7.17 -7.25
C LYS A 35 0.63 7.30 -8.74
N HIS A 36 1.83 7.06 -9.18
CA HIS A 36 3.05 6.88 -8.37
C HIS A 36 3.90 8.14 -8.51
N ILE A 37 4.14 8.86 -7.43
CA ILE A 37 4.95 10.07 -7.49
C ILE A 37 6.41 9.71 -7.76
N GLY A 38 7.04 10.36 -8.74
CA GLY A 38 8.44 10.17 -9.11
C GLY A 38 8.68 9.56 -10.49
N PHE A 39 7.86 9.95 -11.50
CA PHE A 39 8.09 9.71 -12.94
C PHE A 39 8.00 8.27 -13.42
N ASN A 40 7.01 7.56 -12.98
CA ASN A 40 6.74 6.21 -13.45
C ASN A 40 5.93 6.20 -14.76
N ASP A 41 6.49 6.74 -15.84
CA ASP A 41 5.80 6.93 -17.12
C ASP A 41 5.77 5.67 -17.98
N GLN A 42 6.63 4.70 -17.72
CA GLN A 42 6.69 3.44 -18.45
C GLN A 42 6.82 2.24 -17.53
N GLU A 43 6.27 1.10 -18.00
CA GLU A 43 6.34 -0.17 -17.27
C GLU A 43 7.62 -0.96 -17.56
N TYR A 44 8.11 -0.87 -18.81
CA TYR A 44 9.30 -1.63 -19.21
C TYR A 44 10.52 -1.15 -18.45
N ASP A 45 11.20 -2.07 -17.79
CA ASP A 45 12.41 -1.84 -16.99
C ASP A 45 12.29 -0.71 -15.94
N ARG A 46 11.07 -0.45 -15.43
CA ARG A 46 10.79 0.66 -14.51
C ARG A 46 11.66 0.68 -13.24
N SER A 47 12.13 -0.48 -12.80
CA SER A 47 13.04 -0.59 -11.65
C SER A 47 14.50 -0.23 -12.00
N GLY A 48 14.87 -0.30 -13.28
CA GLY A 48 16.21 0.01 -13.79
C GLY A 48 16.38 1.43 -14.32
N ILE A 49 15.28 2.11 -14.62
CA ILE A 49 15.30 3.41 -15.28
C ILE A 49 15.80 4.53 -14.38
N CYS A 50 16.63 5.40 -14.97
CA CYS A 50 17.02 6.69 -14.43
C CYS A 50 16.37 7.79 -15.25
N VAL A 51 15.48 8.57 -14.66
CA VAL A 51 14.79 9.66 -15.34
C VAL A 51 15.55 10.96 -15.09
N TYR A 52 15.88 11.67 -16.16
CA TYR A 52 16.57 12.95 -16.11
C TYR A 52 15.72 14.02 -16.75
N MET A 53 15.53 15.13 -16.06
CA MET A 53 14.83 16.32 -16.57
C MET A 53 15.30 17.57 -15.82
N ASN A 54 14.96 18.74 -16.34
CA ASN A 54 15.18 19.97 -15.61
C ASN A 54 14.05 20.20 -14.59
N GLU A 55 14.29 21.07 -13.62
CA GLU A 55 13.35 21.32 -12.52
C GLU A 55 12.02 21.92 -13.00
N GLN A 56 12.05 22.73 -14.04
CA GLN A 56 10.84 23.31 -14.62
C GLN A 56 9.88 22.21 -15.10
N LYS A 57 10.37 21.31 -15.96
CA LYS A 57 9.56 20.18 -16.42
C LYS A 57 9.07 19.31 -15.25
N PHE A 58 9.95 19.06 -14.29
CA PHE A 58 9.66 18.32 -13.08
C PHE A 58 8.42 18.88 -12.36
N ARG A 59 8.38 20.19 -12.12
CA ARG A 59 7.30 20.86 -11.40
C ARG A 59 6.04 21.10 -12.22
N GLU A 60 6.20 21.50 -13.49
CA GLU A 60 5.08 21.95 -14.32
C GLU A 60 4.32 20.80 -14.98
N THR A 61 4.95 19.65 -15.14
CA THR A 61 4.31 18.49 -15.79
C THR A 61 4.12 17.33 -14.84
N ASP A 62 5.17 16.61 -14.52
CA ASP A 62 5.08 15.29 -13.88
C ASP A 62 4.60 15.35 -12.41
N LEU A 63 4.99 16.39 -11.68
CA LEU A 63 4.52 16.58 -10.30
C LEU A 63 3.24 17.42 -10.21
N ARG A 64 2.89 18.16 -11.26
CA ARG A 64 1.72 19.02 -11.23
C ARG A 64 0.44 18.25 -10.94
N GLY A 65 0.31 17.04 -11.48
CA GLY A 65 -0.85 16.18 -11.26
C GLY A 65 -1.05 15.76 -9.79
N PHE A 66 0.02 15.73 -8.99
CA PHE A 66 -0.04 15.40 -7.56
C PHE A 66 -0.22 16.63 -6.67
N GLN A 67 0.22 17.79 -7.12
CA GLN A 67 0.24 19.01 -6.32
C GLN A 67 -1.15 19.38 -5.81
N GLY A 68 -2.16 19.45 -6.67
CA GLY A 68 -3.51 19.81 -6.26
C GLY A 68 -4.15 18.78 -5.32
N ALA A 69 -3.87 17.49 -5.52
CA ALA A 69 -4.30 16.43 -4.61
C ALA A 69 -3.78 16.65 -3.18
N VAL A 70 -2.56 17.20 -3.03
CA VAL A 70 -1.94 17.52 -1.73
C VAL A 70 -2.44 18.85 -1.19
N GLU A 71 -2.25 19.95 -1.95
CA GLU A 71 -2.47 21.32 -1.44
C GLU A 71 -3.96 21.67 -1.30
N GLU A 72 -4.78 21.22 -2.24
CA GLU A 72 -6.20 21.56 -2.28
C GLU A 72 -7.11 20.39 -1.93
N GLY A 73 -6.72 19.18 -2.35
CA GLY A 73 -7.46 17.94 -2.08
C GLY A 73 -7.33 17.45 -0.63
N GLY A 74 -6.24 17.79 0.03
CA GLY A 74 -5.96 17.33 1.39
C GLY A 74 -5.65 15.83 1.47
N ALA A 75 -4.88 15.31 0.52
CA ALA A 75 -4.47 13.90 0.51
C ALA A 75 -3.85 13.48 1.84
N LEU A 76 -4.23 12.31 2.33
CA LEU A 76 -3.69 11.70 3.55
C LEU A 76 -2.62 10.64 3.28
N GLY A 77 -2.41 10.27 2.02
CA GLY A 77 -1.40 9.32 1.58
C GLY A 77 -0.81 9.69 0.23
N LEU A 78 0.36 9.14 -0.07
CA LEU A 78 1.02 9.15 -1.37
C LEU A 78 1.78 7.84 -1.54
N MET A 79 1.91 7.33 -2.77
CA MET A 79 2.75 6.18 -3.09
C MET A 79 3.85 6.59 -4.06
N VAL A 80 5.08 6.17 -3.76
CA VAL A 80 6.28 6.53 -4.52
C VAL A 80 6.55 5.52 -5.63
N ALA A 81 7.09 5.99 -6.74
CA ALA A 81 7.44 5.17 -7.90
C ALA A 81 8.70 4.30 -7.67
N PHE A 82 8.87 3.27 -8.51
CA PHE A 82 10.03 2.37 -8.47
C PHE A 82 11.31 2.96 -9.06
N ASN A 83 11.17 3.85 -10.03
CA ASN A 83 12.28 4.35 -10.83
C ASN A 83 13.20 5.28 -10.02
N ARG A 84 14.28 5.68 -10.66
CA ARG A 84 15.23 6.65 -10.14
C ARG A 84 15.02 8.02 -10.78
N ILE A 85 15.22 9.05 -9.96
CA ILE A 85 15.30 10.43 -10.39
C ILE A 85 16.79 10.78 -10.41
N GLY A 86 17.35 10.96 -11.59
CA GLY A 86 18.79 10.90 -11.73
C GLY A 86 19.32 9.52 -11.26
N ALA A 87 20.30 9.53 -10.39
CA ALA A 87 20.88 8.30 -9.83
C ALA A 87 20.19 7.81 -8.54
N ILE A 88 19.24 8.58 -7.99
CA ILE A 88 18.64 8.31 -6.68
C ILE A 88 17.27 7.68 -6.87
N ASN A 89 16.98 6.56 -6.19
CA ASN A 89 15.66 5.96 -6.18
C ASN A 89 14.63 6.96 -5.66
N ALA A 90 13.45 7.01 -6.28
CA ALA A 90 12.41 7.97 -5.93
C ALA A 90 12.02 7.91 -4.45
N SER A 91 12.02 6.72 -3.84
CA SER A 91 11.72 6.55 -2.41
C SER A 91 12.81 7.06 -1.46
N HIS A 92 14.02 7.30 -1.96
CA HIS A 92 15.15 7.88 -1.19
C HIS A 92 15.37 9.37 -1.51
N HIS A 93 14.55 9.96 -2.37
CA HIS A 93 14.79 11.28 -2.92
C HIS A 93 14.34 12.38 -1.95
N VAL A 94 15.23 12.75 -1.02
CA VAL A 94 14.99 13.80 0.00
C VAL A 94 14.51 15.10 -0.64
N GLY A 95 15.11 15.53 -1.75
CA GLY A 95 14.72 16.76 -2.48
C GLY A 95 13.25 16.74 -2.91
N MET A 96 12.76 15.61 -3.43
CA MET A 96 11.36 15.48 -3.82
C MET A 96 10.43 15.28 -2.62
N LEU A 97 10.71 14.30 -1.78
CA LEU A 97 9.75 13.88 -0.75
C LEU A 97 9.76 14.81 0.47
N LYS A 98 10.94 15.11 1.00
CA LYS A 98 11.06 15.93 2.21
C LYS A 98 10.99 17.42 1.90
N ASN A 99 11.77 17.92 0.93
CA ASN A 99 11.86 19.35 0.69
C ASN A 99 10.64 19.87 -0.10
N LEU A 100 10.28 19.24 -1.22
CA LEU A 100 9.17 19.70 -2.04
C LEU A 100 7.82 19.26 -1.47
N VAL A 101 7.56 17.95 -1.38
CA VAL A 101 6.24 17.42 -1.02
C VAL A 101 5.87 17.81 0.42
N ARG A 102 6.77 17.62 1.37
CA ARG A 102 6.48 18.00 2.77
C ARG A 102 6.74 19.47 3.04
N GLY A 103 7.85 20.01 2.54
CA GLY A 103 8.26 21.39 2.83
C GLY A 103 7.46 22.43 2.08
N GLU A 104 7.42 22.34 0.73
CA GLU A 104 6.76 23.35 -0.08
C GLU A 104 5.23 23.13 -0.15
N TRP A 105 4.77 21.89 -0.42
CA TRP A 105 3.33 21.60 -0.51
C TRP A 105 2.65 21.36 0.84
N GLY A 106 3.42 21.27 1.92
CA GLY A 106 2.89 21.10 3.26
C GLY A 106 2.24 19.74 3.54
N PHE A 107 2.59 18.70 2.80
CA PHE A 107 2.03 17.36 2.97
C PHE A 107 2.32 16.77 4.35
N LYS A 108 1.28 16.36 5.06
CA LYS A 108 1.37 15.81 6.42
C LYS A 108 0.94 14.34 6.52
N GLY A 109 0.50 13.75 5.41
CA GLY A 109 0.03 12.38 5.35
C GLY A 109 1.15 11.34 5.31
N LEU A 110 0.78 10.08 5.18
CA LEU A 110 1.72 8.98 5.03
C LEU A 110 2.26 8.91 3.60
N ILE A 111 3.50 8.45 3.47
CA ILE A 111 4.11 8.13 2.17
C ILE A 111 4.46 6.64 2.20
N SER A 112 3.95 5.86 1.24
CA SER A 112 4.34 4.47 1.04
C SER A 112 5.29 4.32 -0.14
N THR A 113 6.15 3.32 -0.09
CA THR A 113 6.80 2.82 -1.30
C THR A 113 5.77 2.06 -2.13
N ASP A 114 6.03 1.90 -3.43
CA ASP A 114 5.45 0.81 -4.20
C ASP A 114 6.04 -0.54 -3.73
N MET A 115 5.56 -1.67 -4.24
CA MET A 115 6.03 -3.00 -3.85
C MET A 115 7.54 -3.14 -4.07
N MET A 116 8.28 -3.50 -3.04
CA MET A 116 9.75 -3.53 -3.03
C MET A 116 10.29 -4.81 -3.67
N ASN A 117 10.03 -5.00 -4.97
CA ASN A 117 10.50 -6.16 -5.72
C ASN A 117 11.99 -6.20 -5.95
N ASN A 118 12.66 -5.08 -5.80
CA ASN A 118 14.03 -4.92 -6.25
C ASN A 118 14.95 -4.55 -5.11
N LYS A 119 15.48 -5.58 -4.44
CA LYS A 119 16.40 -5.47 -3.32
C LYS A 119 17.67 -4.68 -3.64
N TYR A 120 18.06 -4.56 -4.92
CA TYR A 120 19.31 -3.93 -5.33
C TYR A 120 19.35 -2.41 -5.17
N TYR A 121 18.20 -1.75 -5.15
CA TYR A 121 18.10 -0.29 -5.08
C TYR A 121 17.44 0.20 -3.80
N PHE A 122 17.03 -0.71 -2.94
CA PHE A 122 16.32 -0.37 -1.74
C PHE A 122 17.26 -0.08 -0.58
N ASN A 123 17.11 1.10 -0.01
CA ASN A 123 17.79 1.51 1.20
C ASN A 123 16.77 1.99 2.24
N PRO A 124 16.46 1.19 3.26
CA PRO A 124 15.47 1.54 4.28
C PRO A 124 15.80 2.83 5.02
N GLU A 125 17.08 3.07 5.33
CA GLU A 125 17.52 4.31 5.98
C GLU A 125 17.24 5.52 5.08
N GLY A 126 17.59 5.41 3.79
CA GLY A 126 17.31 6.46 2.81
C GLY A 126 15.80 6.75 2.68
N CYS A 127 14.95 5.72 2.78
CA CYS A 127 13.50 5.90 2.82
C CYS A 127 13.07 6.72 4.05
N ILE A 128 13.56 6.36 5.23
CA ILE A 128 13.26 7.09 6.48
C ILE A 128 13.75 8.53 6.40
N MET A 129 14.97 8.74 5.93
CA MET A 129 15.55 10.08 5.76
C MET A 129 14.77 10.93 4.75
N ALA A 130 14.16 10.31 3.75
CA ALA A 130 13.25 10.95 2.80
C ALA A 130 11.80 11.05 3.31
N THR A 131 11.54 10.69 4.58
CA THR A 131 10.22 10.74 5.23
C THR A 131 9.18 9.76 4.67
N VAL A 132 9.61 8.66 4.08
CA VAL A 132 8.74 7.53 3.72
C VAL A 132 8.31 6.81 5.00
N THR A 133 7.00 6.66 5.18
CA THR A 133 6.42 6.16 6.43
C THR A 133 6.05 4.68 6.37
N GLN A 134 5.88 4.15 5.18
CA GLN A 134 5.50 2.76 4.95
C GLN A 134 6.32 2.17 3.80
N MET A 135 6.81 0.96 4.00
CA MET A 135 7.55 0.21 3.00
C MET A 135 6.77 -1.05 2.69
N ALA A 136 6.35 -1.21 1.43
CA ALA A 136 5.62 -2.39 0.98
C ALA A 136 6.59 -3.47 0.47
N ASP A 137 6.44 -4.70 0.93
CA ASP A 137 7.19 -5.84 0.41
C ASP A 137 6.31 -6.74 -0.46
N PHE A 138 6.91 -7.34 -1.49
CA PHE A 138 6.22 -8.23 -2.42
C PHE A 138 5.96 -9.63 -1.86
N ALA A 139 6.61 -10.01 -0.79
CA ALA A 139 6.47 -11.34 -0.19
C ALA A 139 5.12 -11.59 0.52
N GLY A 140 4.15 -10.70 0.33
CA GLY A 140 2.81 -10.81 0.91
C GLY A 140 2.69 -10.31 2.34
N ASP A 141 3.79 -9.86 2.90
CA ASP A 141 3.81 -9.29 4.23
C ASP A 141 3.91 -7.77 4.12
N ASN A 142 2.82 -7.10 4.41
CA ASN A 142 2.78 -5.64 4.48
C ASN A 142 3.68 -5.17 5.62
N SER A 143 4.91 -4.87 5.28
CA SER A 143 5.84 -4.26 6.22
C SER A 143 5.57 -2.77 6.33
N THR A 144 4.83 -2.40 7.31
CA THR A 144 4.78 -1.03 7.80
C THR A 144 5.95 -0.79 8.76
N LEU A 145 6.41 0.44 8.90
CA LEU A 145 7.25 0.82 10.04
C LEU A 145 6.52 0.40 11.33
N GLY A 146 6.95 -0.67 11.96
CA GLY A 146 6.31 -1.26 13.14
C GLY A 146 5.40 -2.47 12.87
N GLY A 147 5.24 -2.94 11.62
CA GLY A 147 4.55 -4.19 11.28
C GLY A 147 5.49 -5.40 11.35
N ALA A 148 5.10 -6.46 12.05
CA ALA A 148 5.82 -7.72 12.04
C ALA A 148 5.54 -8.44 10.71
N GLY A 149 6.54 -8.70 9.87
CA GLY A 149 6.34 -9.54 8.70
C GLY A 149 7.26 -9.33 7.51
N GLY A 150 8.30 -8.50 7.61
CA GLY A 150 9.28 -8.39 6.54
C GLY A 150 10.27 -9.57 6.54
N THR A 151 10.58 -10.09 5.36
CA THR A 151 11.64 -11.08 5.23
C THR A 151 13.00 -10.48 5.61
N ASP A 152 13.69 -11.22 6.39
CA ASP A 152 15.02 -11.11 7.03
C ASP A 152 15.93 -9.90 6.78
N ALA A 153 16.09 -9.40 5.56
CA ALA A 153 17.13 -8.42 5.27
C ALA A 153 16.72 -6.97 5.64
N THR A 154 15.48 -6.55 5.34
CA THR A 154 15.01 -5.17 5.54
C THR A 154 14.80 -4.88 7.02
N TRP A 155 14.24 -5.84 7.75
CA TRP A 155 13.92 -5.70 9.18
C TRP A 155 15.14 -5.81 10.07
N THR A 156 16.11 -6.63 9.68
CA THR A 156 17.39 -6.70 10.39
C THR A 156 18.11 -5.36 10.35
N TYR A 157 17.96 -4.63 9.24
CA TYR A 157 18.60 -3.32 9.06
C TYR A 157 17.96 -2.22 9.91
N LEU A 158 16.62 -2.23 10.04
CA LEU A 158 15.86 -1.26 10.84
C LEU A 158 15.58 -1.76 12.26
N SER A 159 16.30 -2.75 12.75
CA SER A 159 16.16 -3.17 14.13
C SER A 159 16.49 -2.01 15.09
N VAL A 160 15.81 -1.99 16.22
CA VAL A 160 16.06 -0.98 17.27
C VAL A 160 17.55 -0.93 17.62
N ASP A 161 18.24 -2.06 17.62
CA ASP A 161 19.66 -2.16 17.95
C ASP A 161 20.57 -1.48 16.93
N ASN A 162 20.18 -1.49 15.65
CA ASN A 162 20.95 -0.81 14.60
C ASN A 162 20.66 0.69 14.54
N VAL A 163 19.40 1.08 14.79
CA VAL A 163 18.95 2.47 14.64
C VAL A 163 19.21 3.31 15.88
N LYS A 164 19.12 2.73 17.09
CA LYS A 164 19.14 3.48 18.36
C LYS A 164 20.38 4.33 18.62
N ASN A 165 21.50 3.98 17.98
CA ASN A 165 22.77 4.69 18.15
C ASN A 165 23.01 5.80 17.12
N ASP A 166 22.13 5.91 16.12
CA ASP A 166 22.14 6.96 15.11
C ASP A 166 21.05 7.99 15.43
N ALA A 167 21.47 9.12 15.99
CA ALA A 167 20.54 10.17 16.43
C ALA A 167 19.75 10.78 15.27
N GLU A 168 20.37 10.94 14.10
CA GLU A 168 19.73 11.50 12.92
C GLU A 168 18.64 10.56 12.37
N LEU A 169 18.95 9.28 12.32
CA LEU A 169 18.00 8.26 11.87
C LEU A 169 16.84 8.09 12.86
N VAL A 170 17.11 8.17 14.18
CA VAL A 170 16.06 8.16 15.21
C VAL A 170 15.12 9.35 15.07
N ASP A 171 15.65 10.56 14.84
CA ASP A 171 14.81 11.73 14.66
C ASP A 171 14.00 11.68 13.37
N ALA A 172 14.58 11.21 12.27
CA ALA A 172 13.87 10.97 11.02
C ALA A 172 12.75 9.91 11.18
N ALA A 173 13.00 8.83 11.92
CA ALA A 173 11.98 7.81 12.22
C ALA A 173 10.82 8.37 13.07
N ARG A 174 11.12 9.25 14.04
CA ARG A 174 10.08 9.96 14.80
C ARG A 174 9.25 10.89 13.92
N GLU A 175 9.89 11.57 12.98
CA GLU A 175 9.20 12.40 11.98
C GLU A 175 8.26 11.54 11.12
N CYS A 176 8.71 10.39 10.62
CA CYS A 176 7.87 9.44 9.90
C CYS A 176 6.66 8.99 10.73
N MET A 177 6.87 8.63 11.99
CA MET A 177 5.78 8.21 12.88
C MET A 177 4.77 9.33 13.11
N LYS A 178 5.21 10.58 13.23
CA LYS A 178 4.32 11.75 13.33
C LYS A 178 3.39 11.85 12.12
N TYR A 179 3.90 11.69 10.90
CA TYR A 179 3.09 11.74 9.69
C TYR A 179 2.11 10.56 9.59
N GLN A 180 2.53 9.38 10.00
CA GLN A 180 1.65 8.21 10.03
C GLN A 180 0.50 8.42 11.02
N LEU A 181 0.80 8.88 12.24
CA LEU A 181 -0.21 9.18 13.24
C LEU A 181 -1.15 10.32 12.81
N TYR A 182 -0.62 11.32 12.10
CA TYR A 182 -1.44 12.40 11.54
C TYR A 182 -2.46 11.84 10.54
N ALA A 183 -2.04 10.98 9.61
CA ALA A 183 -2.95 10.37 8.63
C ALA A 183 -4.04 9.53 9.33
N PHE A 184 -3.68 8.74 10.34
CA PHE A 184 -4.65 7.94 11.10
C PHE A 184 -5.63 8.81 11.88
N ALA A 185 -5.15 9.87 12.55
CA ALA A 185 -5.99 10.77 13.33
C ALA A 185 -6.98 11.57 12.46
N ASN A 186 -6.64 11.83 11.18
CA ASN A 186 -7.49 12.56 10.25
C ASN A 186 -8.28 11.64 9.29
N SER A 187 -8.35 10.36 9.59
CA SER A 187 -9.10 9.35 8.82
C SER A 187 -10.14 8.66 9.67
N ALA A 188 -10.98 7.85 9.03
CA ALA A 188 -11.95 7.00 9.73
C ALA A 188 -11.32 5.77 10.42
N VAL A 189 -10.03 5.51 10.21
CA VAL A 189 -9.35 4.27 10.65
C VAL A 189 -9.48 4.02 12.16
N LEU A 190 -9.43 5.06 12.97
CA LEU A 190 -9.56 4.95 14.43
C LEU A 190 -11.03 4.94 14.93
N ASN A 191 -11.98 5.27 14.05
CA ASN A 191 -13.40 5.41 14.38
C ASN A 191 -14.26 4.28 13.82
N ILE A 192 -13.65 3.36 13.06
CA ILE A 192 -14.38 2.22 12.48
C ILE A 192 -14.62 1.18 13.58
N THR A 193 -15.81 1.19 14.15
CA THR A 193 -16.34 0.02 14.85
C THR A 193 -16.79 -0.98 13.79
N THR A 194 -15.92 -1.87 13.37
CA THR A 194 -16.28 -2.93 12.44
C THR A 194 -17.06 -4.01 13.19
N THR A 195 -18.36 -3.96 13.11
CA THR A 195 -19.16 -5.18 13.22
C THR A 195 -18.92 -5.96 11.92
N PRO A 196 -18.30 -7.15 11.95
CA PRO A 196 -18.09 -7.92 10.74
C PRO A 196 -19.43 -8.23 10.09
N VAL A 197 -19.75 -7.56 9.01
CA VAL A 197 -20.94 -7.89 8.21
C VAL A 197 -20.57 -9.08 7.35
N VAL A 198 -21.06 -10.26 7.73
CA VAL A 198 -20.92 -11.46 6.89
C VAL A 198 -21.75 -11.25 5.62
N PRO A 199 -21.15 -11.18 4.43
CA PRO A 199 -21.86 -10.95 3.18
C PRO A 199 -22.94 -12.03 2.95
N GLY A 200 -24.02 -11.67 2.26
CA GLY A 200 -25.12 -12.60 1.98
C GLY A 200 -24.66 -13.85 1.22
N TRP A 201 -23.72 -13.71 0.28
CA TRP A 201 -23.16 -14.84 -0.45
C TRP A 201 -22.35 -15.80 0.45
N GLU A 202 -21.67 -15.29 1.46
CA GLU A 202 -20.90 -16.13 2.41
C GLU A 202 -21.85 -16.92 3.32
N LYS A 203 -22.96 -16.31 3.76
CA LYS A 203 -24.01 -17.02 4.50
C LYS A 203 -24.62 -18.13 3.67
N ALA A 204 -24.92 -17.86 2.39
CA ALA A 204 -25.44 -18.86 1.46
C ALA A 204 -24.44 -20.01 1.24
N LEU A 205 -23.15 -19.68 1.04
CA LEU A 205 -22.09 -20.68 0.87
C LEU A 205 -21.93 -21.57 2.11
N ARG A 206 -21.93 -20.98 3.30
CA ARG A 206 -21.89 -21.74 4.56
C ARG A 206 -23.11 -22.67 4.71
N GLY A 207 -24.30 -22.21 4.28
CA GLY A 207 -25.51 -23.02 4.23
C GLY A 207 -25.38 -24.23 3.28
N VAL A 208 -24.89 -24.00 2.06
CA VAL A 208 -24.64 -25.09 1.08
C VAL A 208 -23.62 -26.10 1.61
N ILE A 209 -22.49 -25.62 2.16
CA ILE A 209 -21.48 -26.49 2.75
C ILE A 209 -22.06 -27.33 3.88
N GLY A 210 -22.80 -26.72 4.80
CA GLY A 210 -23.45 -27.41 5.90
C GLY A 210 -24.42 -28.50 5.42
N THR A 211 -25.29 -28.17 4.45
CA THR A 211 -26.23 -29.12 3.85
C THR A 211 -25.50 -30.28 3.17
N THR A 212 -24.43 -29.99 2.41
CA THR A 212 -23.62 -31.02 1.74
C THR A 212 -22.99 -31.97 2.75
N ILE A 213 -22.45 -31.47 3.85
CA ILE A 213 -21.86 -32.30 4.91
C ILE A 213 -22.93 -33.25 5.50
N VAL A 214 -24.10 -32.72 5.83
CA VAL A 214 -25.22 -33.53 6.41
C VAL A 214 -25.66 -34.60 5.42
N LEU A 215 -25.88 -34.27 4.16
CA LEU A 215 -26.26 -35.24 3.12
C LEU A 215 -25.16 -36.30 2.92
N SER A 216 -23.90 -35.92 2.86
CA SER A 216 -22.79 -36.85 2.70
C SER A 216 -22.70 -37.84 3.89
N ALA A 217 -22.87 -37.33 5.12
CA ALA A 217 -22.90 -38.19 6.30
C ALA A 217 -24.09 -39.15 6.29
N GLY A 218 -25.29 -38.64 5.86
CA GLY A 218 -26.47 -39.47 5.67
C GLY A 218 -26.28 -40.58 4.66
N PHE A 219 -25.73 -40.28 3.49
CA PHE A 219 -25.41 -41.28 2.45
C PHE A 219 -24.37 -42.30 2.93
N ALA A 220 -23.32 -41.88 3.60
CA ALA A 220 -22.31 -42.76 4.16
C ALA A 220 -22.93 -43.75 5.20
N THR A 221 -23.83 -43.25 6.02
CA THR A 221 -24.53 -44.08 7.01
C THR A 221 -25.43 -45.10 6.33
N LEU A 222 -26.25 -44.69 5.33
CA LEU A 222 -27.12 -45.59 4.57
C LEU A 222 -26.30 -46.64 3.83
N TRP A 223 -25.18 -46.24 3.23
CA TRP A 223 -24.28 -47.19 2.58
C TRP A 223 -23.69 -48.22 3.56
N ALA A 224 -23.22 -47.80 4.72
CA ALA A 224 -22.73 -48.70 5.77
C ALA A 224 -23.78 -49.68 6.24
N VAL A 225 -25.04 -49.20 6.48
CA VAL A 225 -26.18 -50.05 6.84
C VAL A 225 -26.48 -51.07 5.73
N SER A 226 -26.49 -50.64 4.47
CA SER A 226 -26.78 -51.54 3.33
C SER A 226 -25.73 -52.64 3.18
N VAL A 227 -24.44 -52.34 3.44
CA VAL A 227 -23.35 -53.32 3.40
C VAL A 227 -23.52 -54.37 4.53
N VAL A 228 -23.88 -53.89 5.72
CA VAL A 228 -24.10 -54.81 6.88
C VAL A 228 -25.30 -55.73 6.66
N LEU A 229 -26.39 -55.16 6.14
CA LEU A 229 -27.63 -55.96 5.85
C LEU A 229 -27.40 -56.93 4.66
N GLY A 230 -26.60 -56.53 3.64
CA GLY A 230 -26.22 -57.40 2.53
C GLY A 230 -25.47 -58.60 2.99
N LYS A 231 -24.45 -58.44 3.88
CA LYS A 231 -23.70 -59.56 4.44
C LYS A 231 -24.52 -60.51 5.27
N LYS A 232 -25.52 -60.03 6.01
CA LYS A 232 -26.44 -60.90 6.75
C LYS A 232 -27.33 -61.78 5.85
N LYS A 233 -27.64 -61.32 4.63
CA LYS A 233 -28.41 -62.13 3.67
C LYS A 233 -27.60 -63.22 2.97
N GLU A 234 -26.31 -63.10 2.95
CA GLU A 234 -25.41 -64.10 2.35
C GLU A 234 -25.02 -65.21 3.37
N GLU A 235 -25.28 -64.98 4.66
CA GLU A 235 -25.02 -65.94 5.75
C GLU A 235 -26.27 -66.80 6.15
N GLU A 236 -27.47 -66.45 5.62
CA GLU A 236 -28.73 -67.23 5.73
C GLU A 236 -29.00 -68.06 4.46
#